data_5084fc9a6317bb6a8b2060eb492f5589
#
_entry.id   5084fc9a6317bb6a8b2060eb492f5589
#
_cell.length_a   1.000
_cell.length_b   1.000
_cell.length_c   1.000
_cell.angle_alpha   90.00
_cell.angle_beta   90.00
_cell.angle_gamma   90.00
#
_symmetry.space_group_name_H-M   'P 1'
#
loop_
_entity.id
_entity.type
_entity.pdbx_description
1 polymer ?
#
loop_
_entity_poly.entity_id
_entity_poly.type
_entity_poly.pdbx_seq_one_letter_code
_entity_poly.pdbx_strand_id
1 'polypeptide(L)'
;MATLTLGGSTAVGAAAVPTPKPDLNVVSVQPTGAQKVGVGHPVVVNYRTPVTDRAAAERSIRVVSPAAMTGSYDWVSPSTVHFVPDELWPAHSQIKLMVGGMPRSFETGASVVAVADVSAYTFTVSIDGVVARQMPASMGKAKFPTPIGRFTVLGKENPVVMDSRTIGIPLDDPEGYKLTVNYAVRITWGGVYVHSAPWSVGSQGYANVSHGCINLSPDNAAWYYNNVGLGDPVVVQA
;
A
#
# COMPACT_ATOMS: atom_id res chain seq x y z
N MET A 1 25.32 73.15 -31.27
CA MET A 1 25.12 72.59 -29.93
C MET A 1 23.70 72.02 -29.90
N ALA A 2 23.53 70.72 -29.95
CA ALA A 2 22.26 70.02 -29.89
C ALA A 2 22.25 69.19 -28.60
N THR A 3 21.34 69.52 -27.72
CA THR A 3 21.12 68.83 -26.44
C THR A 3 20.15 67.70 -26.67
N LEU A 4 20.61 66.45 -26.39
CA LEU A 4 19.80 65.22 -26.41
C LEU A 4 19.25 65.01 -25.02
N THR A 5 17.91 65.00 -24.88
CA THR A 5 17.25 64.61 -23.61
C THR A 5 16.90 63.13 -23.69
N LEU A 6 17.50 62.32 -22.78
CA LEU A 6 17.12 60.93 -22.55
C LEU A 6 15.84 60.87 -21.71
N GLY A 7 14.76 60.38 -22.27
CA GLY A 7 13.54 60.01 -21.55
C GLY A 7 13.71 58.63 -20.89
N GLY A 8 13.76 58.58 -19.55
CA GLY A 8 13.75 57.35 -18.80
C GLY A 8 12.34 56.74 -18.66
N SER A 9 12.10 55.60 -19.25
CA SER A 9 10.88 54.83 -19.01
C SER A 9 11.00 54.01 -17.72
N THR A 10 10.21 54.37 -16.72
CA THR A 10 10.05 53.55 -15.52
C THR A 10 9.07 52.42 -15.79
N ALA A 11 9.59 51.19 -15.87
CA ALA A 11 8.75 50.01 -15.90
C ALA A 11 8.12 49.78 -14.52
N VAL A 12 6.83 49.95 -14.42
CA VAL A 12 6.05 49.57 -13.23
C VAL A 12 5.94 48.05 -13.22
N GLY A 13 6.71 47.39 -12.34
CA GLY A 13 6.60 45.97 -12.08
C GLY A 13 5.23 45.64 -11.52
N ALA A 14 4.42 44.89 -12.27
CA ALA A 14 3.18 44.31 -11.76
C ALA A 14 3.51 43.33 -10.61
N ALA A 15 3.13 43.70 -9.39
CA ALA A 15 3.21 42.82 -8.24
C ALA A 15 2.29 41.59 -8.52
N ALA A 16 2.88 40.39 -8.50
CA ALA A 16 2.12 39.15 -8.63
C ALA A 16 1.13 39.07 -7.47
N VAL A 17 -0.16 39.08 -7.78
CA VAL A 17 -1.22 38.83 -6.78
C VAL A 17 -1.00 37.43 -6.24
N PRO A 18 -0.82 37.24 -4.91
CA PRO A 18 -0.65 35.93 -4.33
C PRO A 18 -1.93 35.12 -4.63
N THR A 19 -1.80 34.03 -5.36
CA THR A 19 -2.89 33.07 -5.55
C THR A 19 -3.32 32.57 -4.17
N PRO A 20 -4.63 32.61 -3.83
CA PRO A 20 -5.11 32.10 -2.56
C PRO A 20 -4.65 30.66 -2.40
N LYS A 21 -3.97 30.37 -1.28
CA LYS A 21 -3.60 28.99 -0.94
C LYS A 21 -4.92 28.24 -0.72
N PRO A 22 -5.20 27.15 -1.46
CA PRO A 22 -6.45 26.42 -1.25
C PRO A 22 -6.51 25.98 0.22
N ASP A 23 -7.61 26.31 0.89
CA ASP A 23 -7.88 25.86 2.26
C ASP A 23 -8.22 24.37 2.21
N LEU A 24 -7.18 23.56 2.11
CA LEU A 24 -7.27 22.12 2.10
C LEU A 24 -7.48 21.65 3.55
N ASN A 25 -8.72 21.63 4.01
CA ASN A 25 -9.12 21.20 5.34
C ASN A 25 -8.72 19.72 5.61
N VAL A 26 -7.42 19.46 5.75
CA VAL A 26 -6.86 18.13 6.06
C VAL A 26 -7.26 17.75 7.49
N VAL A 27 -7.96 16.63 7.63
CA VAL A 27 -8.40 16.08 8.93
C VAL A 27 -7.35 15.14 9.49
N SER A 28 -6.82 14.26 8.67
CA SER A 28 -5.81 13.30 9.09
C SER A 28 -4.85 12.93 7.95
N VAL A 29 -3.65 12.54 8.35
CA VAL A 29 -2.63 11.97 7.46
C VAL A 29 -2.11 10.69 8.12
N GLN A 30 -2.08 9.63 7.36
CA GLN A 30 -1.48 8.36 7.81
C GLN A 30 -0.38 7.95 6.82
N PRO A 31 0.68 7.29 7.30
CA PRO A 31 0.95 6.93 8.69
C PRO A 31 1.16 8.16 9.59
N THR A 32 0.88 8.01 10.89
CA THR A 32 1.18 9.05 11.89
C THR A 32 2.64 8.97 12.34
N GLY A 33 3.18 10.05 12.93
CA GLY A 33 4.57 10.11 13.39
C GLY A 33 4.96 9.05 14.44
N ALA A 34 3.98 8.43 15.11
CA ALA A 34 4.21 7.35 16.08
C ALA A 34 4.21 5.94 15.44
N GLN A 35 3.90 5.83 14.15
CA GLN A 35 3.79 4.54 13.47
C GLN A 35 5.07 4.24 12.69
N LYS A 36 5.55 2.99 12.88
CA LYS A 36 6.54 2.37 12.01
C LYS A 36 5.79 1.46 11.03
N VAL A 37 5.98 1.68 9.74
CA VAL A 37 5.25 0.98 8.67
C VAL A 37 6.20 0.32 7.67
N GLY A 38 5.65 -0.55 6.83
CA GLY A 38 6.37 -1.19 5.73
C GLY A 38 6.73 -0.19 4.62
N VAL A 39 7.71 -0.58 3.82
CA VAL A 39 8.31 0.28 2.78
C VAL A 39 7.39 0.57 1.59
N GLY A 40 6.25 -0.10 1.46
CA GLY A 40 5.24 0.15 0.42
C GLY A 40 3.99 0.86 0.95
N HIS A 41 3.97 1.34 2.19
CA HIS A 41 2.78 1.95 2.78
C HIS A 41 2.38 3.25 2.05
N PRO A 42 1.14 3.41 1.56
CA PRO A 42 0.70 4.66 0.95
C PRO A 42 0.56 5.76 2.00
N VAL A 43 0.70 7.03 1.58
CA VAL A 43 0.29 8.16 2.43
C VAL A 43 -1.19 8.43 2.20
N VAL A 44 -2.01 8.21 3.23
CA VAL A 44 -3.46 8.43 3.17
C VAL A 44 -3.78 9.80 3.74
N VAL A 45 -4.42 10.65 2.93
CA VAL A 45 -4.85 11.99 3.33
C VAL A 45 -6.37 12.07 3.31
N ASN A 46 -6.96 12.40 4.46
CA ASN A 46 -8.38 12.61 4.61
C ASN A 46 -8.70 14.11 4.76
N TYR A 47 -9.66 14.58 3.99
CA TYR A 47 -10.17 15.94 4.00
C TYR A 47 -11.55 16.00 4.67
N ARG A 48 -11.88 17.12 5.29
CA ARG A 48 -13.18 17.34 5.98
C ARG A 48 -14.36 17.32 5.03
N THR A 49 -14.17 17.81 3.82
CA THR A 49 -15.20 17.94 2.79
C THR A 49 -14.69 17.36 1.46
N PRO A 50 -15.59 17.01 0.52
CA PRO A 50 -15.19 16.65 -0.83
C PRO A 50 -14.25 17.68 -1.45
N VAL A 51 -13.16 17.21 -2.04
CA VAL A 51 -12.16 18.05 -2.71
C VAL A 51 -12.57 18.32 -4.14
N THR A 52 -12.78 19.58 -4.48
CA THR A 52 -13.15 20.02 -5.83
C THR A 52 -11.94 20.24 -6.73
N ASP A 53 -10.84 20.80 -6.19
CA ASP A 53 -9.56 20.95 -6.90
C ASP A 53 -8.57 19.85 -6.46
N ARG A 54 -8.75 18.67 -7.06
CA ARG A 54 -7.88 17.51 -6.80
C ARG A 54 -6.43 17.79 -7.16
N ALA A 55 -6.19 18.49 -8.26
CA ALA A 55 -4.82 18.82 -8.68
C ALA A 55 -4.09 19.71 -7.68
N ALA A 56 -4.77 20.67 -7.05
CA ALA A 56 -4.17 21.48 -5.97
C ALA A 56 -3.90 20.65 -4.71
N ALA A 57 -4.81 19.73 -4.36
CA ALA A 57 -4.64 18.82 -3.24
C ALA A 57 -3.42 17.90 -3.45
N GLU A 58 -3.30 17.29 -4.60
CA GLU A 58 -2.17 16.43 -4.99
C GLU A 58 -0.84 17.19 -4.93
N ARG A 59 -0.76 18.40 -5.52
CA ARG A 59 0.44 19.24 -5.43
C ARG A 59 0.81 19.65 -4.00
N SER A 60 -0.13 19.59 -3.07
CA SER A 60 0.12 19.90 -1.64
C SER A 60 0.80 18.75 -0.88
N ILE A 61 0.81 17.53 -1.46
CA ILE A 61 1.43 16.34 -0.88
C ILE A 61 2.83 16.21 -1.50
N ARG A 62 3.87 16.42 -0.72
CA ARG A 62 5.25 16.39 -1.21
C ARG A 62 6.16 15.67 -0.25
N VAL A 63 6.94 14.73 -0.75
CA VAL A 63 8.03 14.09 0.00
C VAL A 63 9.20 15.08 0.08
N VAL A 64 9.74 15.25 1.27
CA VAL A 64 10.83 16.23 1.54
C VAL A 64 12.13 15.52 1.91
N SER A 65 12.05 14.40 2.62
CA SER A 65 13.22 13.68 3.13
C SER A 65 12.94 12.17 3.16
N PRO A 66 13.94 11.34 2.88
CA PRO A 66 15.36 11.63 2.67
C PRO A 66 15.67 12.26 1.30
N ALA A 67 14.82 12.08 0.31
CA ALA A 67 14.88 12.70 -1.02
C ALA A 67 13.46 13.00 -1.52
N ALA A 68 13.32 13.88 -2.52
CA ALA A 68 12.06 14.03 -3.23
C ALA A 68 11.71 12.73 -3.96
N MET A 69 10.47 12.26 -3.80
CA MET A 69 9.96 11.07 -4.47
C MET A 69 8.69 11.43 -5.22
N THR A 70 8.56 10.86 -6.40
CA THR A 70 7.34 10.90 -7.22
C THR A 70 6.41 9.76 -6.84
N GLY A 71 5.15 9.87 -7.24
CA GLY A 71 4.13 8.86 -6.98
C GLY A 71 2.84 9.17 -7.71
N SER A 72 1.94 8.23 -7.65
CA SER A 72 0.58 8.33 -8.17
C SER A 72 -0.42 8.68 -7.07
N TYR A 73 -1.58 9.18 -7.47
CA TYR A 73 -2.67 9.54 -6.56
C TYR A 73 -3.89 8.69 -6.87
N ASP A 74 -4.37 7.97 -5.86
CA ASP A 74 -5.59 7.17 -5.93
C ASP A 74 -6.68 7.78 -5.04
N TRP A 75 -7.72 8.34 -5.65
CA TRP A 75 -8.86 8.90 -4.95
C TRP A 75 -9.88 7.82 -4.65
N VAL A 76 -9.79 7.23 -3.46
CA VAL A 76 -10.70 6.17 -3.00
C VAL A 76 -12.08 6.70 -2.60
N SER A 77 -12.19 8.02 -2.36
CA SER A 77 -13.45 8.73 -2.13
C SER A 77 -13.31 10.21 -2.55
N PRO A 78 -14.42 11.00 -2.60
CA PRO A 78 -14.32 12.43 -2.86
C PRO A 78 -13.48 13.22 -1.84
N SER A 79 -13.22 12.66 -0.65
CA SER A 79 -12.49 13.31 0.45
C SER A 79 -11.28 12.52 0.95
N THR A 80 -10.89 11.45 0.25
CA THR A 80 -9.74 10.63 0.65
C THR A 80 -8.86 10.32 -0.55
N VAL A 81 -7.59 10.67 -0.47
CA VAL A 81 -6.58 10.34 -1.46
C VAL A 81 -5.44 9.53 -0.85
N HIS A 82 -4.98 8.54 -1.59
CA HIS A 82 -3.75 7.80 -1.31
C HIS A 82 -2.66 8.31 -2.24
N PHE A 83 -1.55 8.78 -1.68
CA PHE A 83 -0.31 8.95 -2.43
C PHE A 83 0.47 7.64 -2.35
N VAL A 84 0.68 7.02 -3.50
CA VAL A 84 1.43 5.76 -3.66
C VAL A 84 2.77 6.11 -4.31
N PRO A 85 3.90 5.95 -3.63
CA PRO A 85 5.20 6.28 -4.21
C PRO A 85 5.53 5.33 -5.36
N ASP A 86 6.19 5.84 -6.40
CA ASP A 86 6.61 5.05 -7.57
C ASP A 86 7.68 4.01 -7.20
N GLU A 87 8.50 4.34 -6.20
CA GLU A 87 9.51 3.46 -5.61
C GLU A 87 9.18 3.20 -4.14
N LEU A 88 9.65 2.08 -3.60
CA LEU A 88 9.49 1.78 -2.18
C LEU A 88 10.20 2.84 -1.32
N TRP A 89 9.61 3.16 -0.18
CA TRP A 89 10.28 4.00 0.80
C TRP A 89 11.62 3.39 1.21
N PRO A 90 12.66 4.20 1.46
CA PRO A 90 13.90 3.69 2.07
C PRO A 90 13.60 2.96 3.38
N ALA A 91 14.20 1.79 3.56
CA ALA A 91 14.09 1.04 4.81
C ALA A 91 14.78 1.79 5.97
N HIS A 92 14.35 1.51 7.21
CA HIS A 92 14.94 2.03 8.44
C HIS A 92 15.08 3.57 8.46
N SER A 93 14.13 4.28 7.84
CA SER A 93 14.24 5.71 7.58
C SER A 93 13.10 6.51 8.17
N GLN A 94 13.39 7.77 8.53
CA GLN A 94 12.36 8.75 8.82
C GLN A 94 11.96 9.46 7.52
N ILE A 95 10.70 9.30 7.13
CA ILE A 95 10.10 9.96 5.97
C ILE A 95 9.47 11.27 6.43
N LYS A 96 9.82 12.38 5.78
CA LYS A 96 9.25 13.70 6.05
C LYS A 96 8.48 14.19 4.83
N LEU A 97 7.29 14.70 5.09
CA LEU A 97 6.32 15.15 4.08
C LEU A 97 5.83 16.56 4.40
N MET A 98 5.39 17.26 3.36
CA MET A 98 4.51 18.42 3.48
C MET A 98 3.14 18.03 2.93
N VAL A 99 2.09 18.22 3.71
CA VAL A 99 0.70 17.94 3.31
C VAL A 99 -0.17 19.14 3.67
N GLY A 100 -0.79 19.78 2.69
CA GLY A 100 -1.59 20.97 2.91
C GLY A 100 -0.79 22.13 3.53
N GLY A 101 0.53 22.17 3.33
CA GLY A 101 1.44 23.16 3.93
C GLY A 101 1.87 22.84 5.37
N MET A 102 1.46 21.70 5.92
CA MET A 102 1.85 21.27 7.27
C MET A 102 2.87 20.13 7.21
N PRO A 103 3.93 20.15 8.05
CA PRO A 103 4.89 19.05 8.10
C PRO A 103 4.27 17.81 8.70
N ARG A 104 4.60 16.66 8.13
CA ARG A 104 4.24 15.31 8.59
C ARG A 104 5.48 14.44 8.54
N SER A 105 5.51 13.39 9.36
CA SER A 105 6.57 12.38 9.30
C SER A 105 6.06 11.05 9.78
N PHE A 106 6.74 9.98 9.36
CA PHE A 106 6.57 8.61 9.86
C PHE A 106 7.89 7.86 9.72
N GLU A 107 7.97 6.66 10.29
CA GLU A 107 9.14 5.79 10.18
C GLU A 107 8.85 4.56 9.34
N THR A 108 9.83 4.11 8.57
CA THR A 108 9.82 2.82 7.92
C THR A 108 10.59 1.78 8.71
N GLY A 109 10.11 0.53 8.67
CA GLY A 109 10.82 -0.63 9.21
C GLY A 109 11.89 -1.16 8.24
N ALA A 110 12.26 -2.43 8.45
CA ALA A 110 13.01 -3.20 7.46
C ALA A 110 12.22 -3.29 6.14
N SER A 111 12.92 -3.47 5.04
CA SER A 111 12.29 -3.76 3.74
C SER A 111 11.87 -5.24 3.70
N VAL A 112 10.65 -5.54 4.11
CA VAL A 112 10.09 -6.90 4.03
C VAL A 112 9.29 -7.02 2.75
N VAL A 113 9.81 -7.76 1.77
CA VAL A 113 9.17 -7.96 0.47
C VAL A 113 8.83 -9.43 0.29
N ALA A 114 7.55 -9.72 0.05
CA ALA A 114 7.06 -11.06 -0.23
C ALA A 114 6.75 -11.22 -1.73
N VAL A 115 7.12 -12.37 -2.29
CA VAL A 115 6.81 -12.77 -3.68
C VAL A 115 6.08 -14.11 -3.66
N ALA A 116 4.83 -14.11 -4.12
CA ALA A 116 4.05 -15.31 -4.39
C ALA A 116 4.20 -15.67 -5.87
N ASP A 117 4.81 -16.78 -6.18
CA ASP A 117 4.94 -17.30 -7.55
C ASP A 117 3.90 -18.41 -7.74
N VAL A 118 2.87 -18.09 -8.54
CA VAL A 118 1.72 -18.97 -8.78
C VAL A 118 2.11 -20.21 -9.56
N SER A 119 3.05 -20.09 -10.50
CA SER A 119 3.50 -21.21 -11.33
C SER A 119 4.53 -22.08 -10.63
N ALA A 120 5.37 -21.49 -9.77
CA ALA A 120 6.36 -22.23 -8.97
C ALA A 120 5.79 -22.78 -7.66
N TYR A 121 4.56 -22.39 -7.27
CA TYR A 121 3.92 -22.75 -6.01
C TYR A 121 4.73 -22.37 -4.78
N THR A 122 5.39 -21.20 -4.83
CA THR A 122 6.27 -20.71 -3.76
C THR A 122 5.83 -19.36 -3.21
N PHE A 123 6.17 -19.14 -1.95
CA PHE A 123 6.07 -17.83 -1.30
C PHE A 123 7.43 -17.49 -0.69
N THR A 124 8.12 -16.51 -1.28
CA THR A 124 9.48 -16.12 -0.89
C THR A 124 9.44 -14.77 -0.20
N VAL A 125 10.08 -14.66 0.96
CA VAL A 125 10.18 -13.40 1.71
C VAL A 125 11.64 -12.99 1.82
N SER A 126 11.92 -11.77 1.39
CA SER A 126 13.22 -11.11 1.56
C SER A 126 13.11 -10.02 2.62
N ILE A 127 14.15 -9.88 3.44
CA ILE A 127 14.29 -8.81 4.44
C ILE A 127 15.58 -8.06 4.11
N ASP A 128 15.47 -6.75 3.92
CA ASP A 128 16.58 -5.86 3.53
C ASP A 128 17.39 -6.40 2.32
N GLY A 129 16.66 -6.93 1.34
CA GLY A 129 17.23 -7.47 0.09
C GLY A 129 17.79 -8.89 0.18
N VAL A 130 17.81 -9.51 1.36
CA VAL A 130 18.28 -10.88 1.55
C VAL A 130 17.10 -11.83 1.68
N VAL A 131 17.08 -12.94 0.93
CA VAL A 131 16.05 -13.98 1.08
C VAL A 131 16.14 -14.58 2.48
N ALA A 132 15.13 -14.28 3.31
CA ALA A 132 15.02 -14.77 4.66
C ALA A 132 14.33 -16.14 4.72
N ARG A 133 13.35 -16.39 3.84
CA ARG A 133 12.63 -17.67 3.77
C ARG A 133 11.98 -17.87 2.42
N GLN A 134 12.09 -19.07 1.85
CA GLN A 134 11.27 -19.56 0.74
C GLN A 134 10.40 -20.71 1.26
N MET A 135 9.12 -20.64 0.97
CA MET A 135 8.10 -21.51 1.54
C MET A 135 7.26 -22.15 0.42
N PRO A 136 6.96 -23.45 0.48
CA PRO A 136 5.91 -24.03 -0.33
C PRO A 136 4.58 -23.32 -0.07
N ALA A 137 3.85 -23.02 -1.14
CA ALA A 137 2.56 -22.34 -1.07
C ALA A 137 1.55 -22.99 -1.99
N SER A 138 0.25 -22.78 -1.74
CA SER A 138 -0.85 -23.12 -2.64
C SER A 138 -1.74 -21.91 -2.79
N MET A 139 -1.98 -21.49 -4.02
CA MET A 139 -2.72 -20.27 -4.34
C MET A 139 -4.07 -20.60 -4.97
N GLY A 140 -4.73 -19.63 -5.56
CA GLY A 140 -6.04 -19.77 -6.16
C GLY A 140 -6.05 -20.75 -7.35
N LYS A 141 -7.00 -21.69 -7.34
CA LYS A 141 -7.24 -22.60 -8.48
C LYS A 141 -7.79 -21.82 -9.68
N ALA A 142 -7.77 -22.45 -10.88
CA ALA A 142 -8.15 -21.79 -12.14
C ALA A 142 -9.53 -21.10 -12.11
N LYS A 143 -10.50 -21.66 -11.37
CA LYS A 143 -11.84 -21.07 -11.20
C LYS A 143 -11.84 -19.80 -10.32
N PHE A 144 -10.91 -19.71 -9.39
CA PHE A 144 -10.77 -18.59 -8.41
C PHE A 144 -9.30 -18.22 -8.29
N PRO A 145 -8.69 -17.60 -9.31
CA PRO A 145 -7.26 -17.35 -9.32
C PRO A 145 -6.86 -16.28 -8.29
N THR A 146 -5.69 -16.42 -7.72
CA THR A 146 -5.06 -15.33 -6.97
C THR A 146 -4.74 -14.20 -7.95
N PRO A 147 -5.15 -12.95 -7.70
CA PRO A 147 -4.90 -11.85 -8.61
C PRO A 147 -3.40 -11.57 -8.71
N ILE A 148 -2.91 -11.49 -9.95
CA ILE A 148 -1.53 -11.12 -10.26
C ILE A 148 -1.37 -9.60 -10.08
N GLY A 149 -0.25 -9.16 -9.49
CA GLY A 149 0.02 -7.75 -9.30
C GLY A 149 0.87 -7.43 -8.09
N ARG A 150 0.93 -6.13 -7.78
CA ARG A 150 1.62 -5.59 -6.61
C ARG A 150 0.58 -5.16 -5.58
N PHE A 151 0.75 -5.65 -4.38
CA PHE A 151 -0.13 -5.40 -3.24
C PHE A 151 0.71 -4.94 -2.05
N THR A 152 0.06 -4.45 -1.02
CA THR A 152 0.67 -4.19 0.28
C THR A 152 -0.16 -4.84 1.39
N VAL A 153 0.46 -5.10 2.51
CA VAL A 153 -0.23 -5.61 3.70
C VAL A 153 -1.18 -4.55 4.22
N LEU A 154 -2.48 -4.87 4.23
CA LEU A 154 -3.57 -3.99 4.66
C LEU A 154 -4.00 -4.23 6.10
N GLY A 155 -3.76 -5.42 6.63
CA GLY A 155 -4.17 -5.80 7.98
C GLY A 155 -3.62 -7.16 8.39
N LYS A 156 -3.61 -7.40 9.70
CA LYS A 156 -3.20 -8.67 10.31
C LYS A 156 -4.26 -9.10 11.30
N GLU A 157 -4.75 -10.31 11.15
CA GLU A 157 -5.85 -10.87 11.96
C GLU A 157 -5.48 -12.28 12.45
N ASN A 158 -5.75 -12.57 13.72
CA ASN A 158 -5.44 -13.89 14.29
C ASN A 158 -6.31 -14.16 15.53
N PRO A 159 -7.36 -15.02 15.43
CA PRO A 159 -7.86 -15.64 14.21
C PRO A 159 -8.77 -14.72 13.38
N VAL A 160 -9.15 -15.17 12.17
CA VAL A 160 -10.22 -14.56 11.37
C VAL A 160 -11.16 -15.64 10.83
N VAL A 161 -12.45 -15.31 10.72
CA VAL A 161 -13.44 -16.18 10.07
C VAL A 161 -13.53 -15.84 8.60
N MET A 162 -13.19 -16.81 7.74
CA MET A 162 -13.38 -16.72 6.30
C MET A 162 -14.68 -17.40 5.91
N ASP A 163 -15.54 -16.66 5.23
CA ASP A 163 -16.89 -17.10 4.86
C ASP A 163 -17.09 -16.87 3.36
N SER A 164 -17.35 -17.94 2.63
CA SER A 164 -17.48 -17.91 1.16
C SER A 164 -18.59 -16.99 0.67
N ARG A 165 -19.59 -16.70 1.52
CA ARG A 165 -20.65 -15.75 1.18
C ARG A 165 -20.15 -14.32 0.94
N THR A 166 -19.00 -13.96 1.53
CA THR A 166 -18.36 -12.65 1.29
C THR A 166 -17.83 -12.49 -0.12
N ILE A 167 -17.65 -13.59 -0.85
CA ILE A 167 -17.24 -13.63 -2.26
C ILE A 167 -18.36 -14.18 -3.17
N GLY A 168 -19.61 -14.21 -2.67
CA GLY A 168 -20.80 -14.58 -3.45
C GLY A 168 -21.06 -16.07 -3.60
N ILE A 169 -20.39 -16.93 -2.82
CA ILE A 169 -20.59 -18.39 -2.85
C ILE A 169 -21.43 -18.82 -1.64
N PRO A 170 -22.67 -19.33 -1.83
CA PRO A 170 -23.50 -19.84 -0.75
C PRO A 170 -22.84 -21.00 0.00
N LEU A 171 -23.21 -21.23 1.27
CA LEU A 171 -22.62 -22.31 2.07
C LEU A 171 -23.03 -23.72 1.62
N ASP A 172 -24.18 -23.84 0.96
CA ASP A 172 -24.70 -25.09 0.38
C ASP A 172 -24.14 -25.38 -1.04
N ASP A 173 -23.34 -24.46 -1.62
CA ASP A 173 -22.59 -24.72 -2.84
C ASP A 173 -21.43 -25.69 -2.54
N PRO A 174 -21.07 -26.61 -3.48
CA PRO A 174 -19.88 -27.49 -3.35
C PRO A 174 -18.57 -26.73 -3.07
N GLU A 175 -18.50 -25.45 -3.43
CA GLU A 175 -17.36 -24.57 -3.17
C GLU A 175 -17.57 -23.69 -1.91
N GLY A 176 -18.70 -23.89 -1.21
CA GLY A 176 -19.04 -23.14 0.00
C GLY A 176 -18.13 -23.51 1.18
N TYR A 177 -17.72 -22.50 1.96
CA TYR A 177 -16.93 -22.73 3.17
C TYR A 177 -17.19 -21.67 4.23
N LYS A 178 -16.99 -22.07 5.49
CA LYS A 178 -16.87 -21.17 6.63
C LYS A 178 -15.79 -21.72 7.55
N LEU A 179 -14.63 -21.06 7.59
CA LEU A 179 -13.43 -21.55 8.24
C LEU A 179 -12.87 -20.49 9.19
N THR A 180 -12.40 -20.91 10.36
CA THR A 180 -11.56 -20.08 11.21
C THR A 180 -10.11 -20.34 10.85
N VAL A 181 -9.38 -19.30 10.45
CA VAL A 181 -7.97 -19.39 10.06
C VAL A 181 -7.11 -18.54 10.99
N ASN A 182 -5.87 -18.99 11.20
CA ASN A 182 -4.90 -18.29 12.02
C ASN A 182 -3.85 -17.60 11.14
N TYR A 183 -3.18 -16.60 11.73
CA TYR A 183 -2.06 -15.89 11.12
C TYR A 183 -2.42 -15.34 9.74
N ALA A 184 -3.56 -14.66 9.64
CA ALA A 184 -4.08 -14.11 8.39
C ALA A 184 -3.54 -12.69 8.16
N VAL A 185 -2.87 -12.50 7.01
CA VAL A 185 -2.33 -11.23 6.53
C VAL A 185 -3.14 -10.81 5.32
N ARG A 186 -3.93 -9.76 5.43
CA ARG A 186 -4.80 -9.25 4.35
C ARG A 186 -3.99 -8.48 3.34
N ILE A 187 -4.16 -8.78 2.06
CA ILE A 187 -3.47 -8.09 0.96
C ILE A 187 -4.42 -7.42 -0.03
N THR A 188 -5.72 -7.74 0.00
CA THR A 188 -6.75 -7.00 -0.77
C THR A 188 -7.99 -6.77 0.08
N TRP A 189 -8.71 -5.67 -0.20
CA TRP A 189 -10.03 -5.44 0.41
C TRP A 189 -11.09 -6.41 -0.12
N GLY A 190 -10.85 -7.04 -1.28
CA GLY A 190 -11.69 -8.12 -1.83
C GLY A 190 -11.56 -9.47 -1.12
N GLY A 191 -10.75 -9.57 -0.06
CA GLY A 191 -10.69 -10.76 0.80
C GLY A 191 -9.56 -11.74 0.46
N VAL A 192 -8.53 -11.33 -0.26
CA VAL A 192 -7.33 -12.16 -0.45
C VAL A 192 -6.39 -12.00 0.75
N TYR A 193 -5.97 -13.13 1.32
CA TYR A 193 -5.06 -13.22 2.45
C TYR A 193 -3.91 -14.17 2.17
N VAL A 194 -2.80 -13.97 2.88
CA VAL A 194 -1.78 -15.00 3.16
C VAL A 194 -2.09 -15.57 4.54
N HIS A 195 -2.30 -16.88 4.69
CA HIS A 195 -2.76 -17.43 5.97
C HIS A 195 -2.38 -18.90 6.18
N SER A 196 -2.52 -19.36 7.41
CA SER A 196 -2.38 -20.77 7.78
C SER A 196 -3.48 -21.61 7.16
N ALA A 197 -3.10 -22.67 6.44
CA ALA A 197 -4.02 -23.60 5.80
C ALA A 197 -3.54 -25.06 5.98
N PRO A 198 -3.69 -25.64 7.20
CA PRO A 198 -3.23 -26.99 7.48
C PRO A 198 -3.88 -28.06 6.60
N TRP A 199 -5.10 -27.82 6.11
CA TRP A 199 -5.84 -28.73 5.22
C TRP A 199 -5.26 -28.85 3.81
N SER A 200 -4.39 -27.91 3.38
CA SER A 200 -3.82 -27.88 2.03
C SER A 200 -2.30 -28.15 2.02
N VAL A 201 -1.70 -28.56 3.11
CA VAL A 201 -0.24 -28.79 3.21
C VAL A 201 0.25 -29.78 2.14
N GLY A 202 -0.54 -30.82 1.83
CA GLY A 202 -0.22 -31.78 0.76
C GLY A 202 -0.26 -31.20 -0.67
N SER A 203 -0.85 -30.00 -0.84
CA SER A 203 -0.89 -29.30 -2.14
C SER A 203 0.13 -28.19 -2.24
N GLN A 204 0.63 -27.69 -1.11
CA GLN A 204 1.60 -26.58 -1.07
C GLN A 204 2.93 -27.01 -1.70
N GLY A 205 3.40 -26.22 -2.66
CA GLY A 205 4.56 -26.54 -3.50
C GLY A 205 4.26 -27.40 -4.75
N TYR A 206 2.98 -27.78 -4.97
CA TYR A 206 2.62 -28.70 -6.06
C TYR A 206 1.37 -28.27 -6.84
N ALA A 207 0.36 -27.68 -6.17
CA ALA A 207 -0.90 -27.35 -6.80
C ALA A 207 -1.60 -26.14 -6.14
N ASN A 208 -2.36 -25.39 -6.95
CA ASN A 208 -3.18 -24.28 -6.51
C ASN A 208 -4.62 -24.76 -6.27
N VAL A 209 -5.08 -24.76 -5.01
CA VAL A 209 -6.36 -25.34 -4.61
C VAL A 209 -7.27 -24.37 -3.84
N SER A 210 -6.82 -23.13 -3.56
CA SER A 210 -7.59 -22.15 -2.80
C SER A 210 -8.64 -21.42 -3.65
N HIS A 211 -9.44 -20.57 -3.00
CA HIS A 211 -10.38 -19.64 -3.66
C HIS A 211 -9.77 -18.24 -3.85
N GLY A 212 -8.44 -18.16 -4.02
CA GLY A 212 -7.72 -16.91 -4.26
C GLY A 212 -6.74 -16.53 -3.18
N CYS A 213 -6.84 -17.04 -1.96
CA CYS A 213 -5.87 -16.82 -0.89
C CYS A 213 -4.55 -17.55 -1.15
N ILE A 214 -3.49 -17.11 -0.50
CA ILE A 214 -2.16 -17.72 -0.47
C ILE A 214 -2.07 -18.58 0.80
N ASN A 215 -2.16 -19.90 0.60
CA ASN A 215 -2.15 -20.89 1.66
C ASN A 215 -0.72 -21.28 2.02
N LEU A 216 -0.37 -21.18 3.30
CA LEU A 216 0.90 -21.62 3.87
C LEU A 216 0.68 -22.69 4.95
N SER A 217 1.71 -23.46 5.26
CA SER A 217 1.69 -24.32 6.45
C SER A 217 1.58 -23.47 7.73
N PRO A 218 1.08 -24.02 8.86
CA PRO A 218 0.92 -23.27 10.10
C PRO A 218 2.20 -22.54 10.54
N ASP A 219 3.34 -23.22 10.51
CA ASP A 219 4.63 -22.64 10.92
C ASP A 219 5.11 -21.53 9.98
N ASN A 220 4.90 -21.70 8.66
CA ASN A 220 5.26 -20.69 7.67
C ASN A 220 4.35 -19.46 7.77
N ALA A 221 3.05 -19.67 7.96
CA ALA A 221 2.11 -18.56 8.16
C ALA A 221 2.40 -17.79 9.46
N ALA A 222 2.67 -18.48 10.55
CA ALA A 222 3.06 -17.87 11.82
C ALA A 222 4.34 -17.05 11.67
N TRP A 223 5.36 -17.61 11.01
CA TRP A 223 6.61 -16.90 10.76
C TRP A 223 6.38 -15.64 9.93
N TYR A 224 5.64 -15.73 8.80
CA TYR A 224 5.34 -14.57 7.95
C TYR A 224 4.56 -13.51 8.72
N TYR A 225 3.49 -13.93 9.41
CA TYR A 225 2.67 -13.03 10.24
C TYR A 225 3.50 -12.23 11.24
N ASN A 226 4.49 -12.87 11.90
CA ASN A 226 5.31 -12.22 12.92
C ASN A 226 6.39 -11.29 12.34
N ASN A 227 6.78 -11.45 11.08
CA ASN A 227 7.84 -10.68 10.45
C ASN A 227 7.36 -9.58 9.51
N VAL A 228 6.09 -9.59 9.13
CA VAL A 228 5.51 -8.61 8.19
C VAL A 228 4.75 -7.52 8.94
N GLY A 229 4.78 -6.29 8.43
CA GLY A 229 4.07 -5.11 8.94
C GLY A 229 3.09 -4.51 7.93
N LEU A 230 2.23 -3.60 8.39
CA LEU A 230 1.31 -2.84 7.53
C LEU A 230 2.09 -2.06 6.48
N GLY A 231 1.70 -2.19 5.23
CA GLY A 231 2.35 -1.52 4.11
C GLY A 231 3.56 -2.25 3.54
N ASP A 232 3.93 -3.44 4.04
CA ASP A 232 4.98 -4.24 3.41
C ASP A 232 4.49 -4.78 2.05
N PRO A 233 5.35 -4.77 1.01
CA PRO A 233 4.99 -5.20 -0.32
C PRO A 233 4.75 -6.70 -0.44
N VAL A 234 3.72 -7.07 -1.20
CA VAL A 234 3.44 -8.44 -1.65
C VAL A 234 3.27 -8.43 -3.16
N VAL A 235 4.12 -9.13 -3.86
CA VAL A 235 4.06 -9.29 -5.32
C VAL A 235 3.50 -10.67 -5.63
N VAL A 236 2.45 -10.74 -6.43
CA VAL A 236 1.94 -12.00 -6.97
C VAL A 236 2.30 -12.04 -8.46
N GLN A 237 3.00 -13.09 -8.85
CA GLN A 237 3.44 -13.33 -10.23
C GLN A 237 3.11 -14.76 -10.69
N ALA A 238 3.15 -14.97 -12.02
CA ALA A 238 2.94 -16.27 -12.66
C ALA A 238 4.20 -16.72 -13.38
#